data_9195a0d33e366872215fea47da2013f3
#
_entry.id   9195a0d33e366872215fea47da2013f3
#
_cell.length_a   1.000
_cell.length_b   1.000
_cell.length_c   1.000
_cell.angle_alpha   90.00
_cell.angle_beta   90.00
_cell.angle_gamma   90.00
#
_symmetry.space_group_name_H-M   'P 1'
#
loop_
_entity.id
_entity.type
_entity.pdbx_description
1 polymer ?
#
loop_
_entity_poly.entity_id
_entity_poly.type
_entity_poly.pdbx_seq_one_letter_code
_entity_poly.pdbx_strand_id
1 'polypeptide(L)'
;MARPLIERLGKVPAQSGFRQEGYFVWCGSLIRVGGTYHLFASRWPEPTGFPEGYRTHSEIVRATADQAVGPYRFAEAVVAGRGGAYWDGRMCHNPKILRIGDTYVLYYIGSACGSGLRKVGYAWGPSVEGPWMRADEPIPLGEDANNPAPYVHADGSVLLAYRDRELQMHVAGAPSFRGPYQVLVRNLFPEGRLEDPDLTFRQGEYHLVVEDNQGVLTGHVRFGGHLVSPDGVTWRPHRHRTVYTHTIDYEDGTSFTAERRERPELYSDHAEAKGNGEPTHLITGVLSQGKTWCLVQPIAPEAGSAGGG
;
A
#
# COMPACT_ATOMS: atom_id res chain seq x y z
N MET A 1 -24.55 -14.58 2.41
CA MET A 1 -23.58 -14.03 1.45
C MET A 1 -22.66 -13.06 2.20
N ALA A 2 -21.36 -13.08 1.93
CA ALA A 2 -20.41 -12.15 2.51
C ALA A 2 -20.80 -10.69 2.22
N ARG A 3 -20.75 -9.82 3.24
CA ARG A 3 -21.00 -8.38 3.10
C ARG A 3 -19.84 -7.72 2.33
N PRO A 4 -20.12 -6.81 1.40
CA PRO A 4 -19.07 -6.09 0.68
C PRO A 4 -18.18 -5.26 1.65
N LEU A 5 -16.91 -5.11 1.33
CA LEU A 5 -15.95 -4.36 2.17
C LEU A 5 -16.43 -2.94 2.44
N ILE A 6 -16.99 -2.26 1.45
CA ILE A 6 -17.49 -0.88 1.59
C ILE A 6 -18.58 -0.75 2.67
N GLU A 7 -19.43 -1.76 2.84
CA GLU A 7 -20.49 -1.78 3.89
C GLU A 7 -19.94 -2.13 5.27
N ARG A 8 -18.70 -2.57 5.34
CA ARG A 8 -18.00 -2.94 6.57
C ARG A 8 -17.06 -1.85 7.07
N LEU A 9 -16.82 -0.81 6.27
CA LEU A 9 -16.01 0.34 6.68
C LEU A 9 -16.67 1.02 7.89
N GLY A 10 -15.94 1.03 9.01
CA GLY A 10 -16.37 1.65 10.25
C GLY A 10 -16.16 3.15 10.25
N LYS A 11 -16.74 3.82 11.25
CA LYS A 11 -16.47 5.23 11.53
C LYS A 11 -15.03 5.39 12.03
N VAL A 12 -14.43 6.51 11.71
CA VAL A 12 -13.03 6.81 11.97
C VAL A 12 -12.87 7.70 13.20
N PRO A 13 -11.99 7.37 14.16
CA PRO A 13 -11.64 8.32 15.23
C PRO A 13 -11.04 9.61 14.65
N ALA A 14 -11.32 10.76 15.25
CA ALA A 14 -10.91 12.09 14.74
C ALA A 14 -9.41 12.23 14.52
N GLN A 15 -8.58 11.54 15.32
CA GLN A 15 -7.12 11.58 15.24
C GLN A 15 -6.53 10.33 14.56
N SER A 16 -7.34 9.57 13.83
CA SER A 16 -6.86 8.36 13.16
C SER A 16 -5.72 8.64 12.20
N GLY A 17 -4.80 7.67 12.15
CA GLY A 17 -3.70 7.63 11.20
C GLY A 17 -2.51 8.49 11.57
N PHE A 18 -1.74 8.91 10.55
CA PHE A 18 -0.50 9.64 10.70
C PHE A 18 -0.52 10.95 9.93
N ARG A 19 -0.23 12.04 10.65
CA ARG A 19 -0.02 13.39 10.14
C ARG A 19 1.31 13.93 10.67
N GLN A 20 1.94 14.80 9.91
CA GLN A 20 3.14 15.50 10.38
C GLN A 20 3.15 16.95 9.87
N GLU A 21 3.29 17.88 10.80
CA GLU A 21 3.38 19.30 10.48
C GLU A 21 4.58 19.59 9.57
N GLY A 22 4.40 20.44 8.57
CA GLY A 22 5.42 20.80 7.59
C GLY A 22 5.67 19.78 6.49
N TYR A 23 4.95 18.65 6.51
CA TYR A 23 5.11 17.57 5.53
C TYR A 23 3.77 17.13 4.93
N PHE A 24 3.80 16.84 3.66
CA PHE A 24 2.83 15.93 3.05
C PHE A 24 3.17 14.49 3.47
N VAL A 25 2.16 13.75 3.94
CA VAL A 25 2.26 12.34 4.34
C VAL A 25 1.34 11.51 3.46
N TRP A 26 1.85 10.40 2.89
CA TRP A 26 1.12 9.58 1.91
C TRP A 26 1.53 8.11 1.97
N CYS A 27 0.75 7.21 1.37
CA CYS A 27 1.14 5.81 1.11
C CYS A 27 1.48 5.00 2.37
N GLY A 28 0.53 4.87 3.30
CA GLY A 28 0.75 4.12 4.53
C GLY A 28 0.82 2.60 4.30
N SER A 29 1.72 1.93 5.02
CA SER A 29 1.83 0.46 5.09
C SER A 29 2.05 0.02 6.53
N LEU A 30 1.19 -0.86 7.05
CA LEU A 30 1.06 -1.18 8.47
C LEU A 30 1.58 -2.58 8.80
N ILE A 31 2.30 -2.69 9.91
CA ILE A 31 2.71 -3.96 10.53
C ILE A 31 2.65 -3.85 12.06
N ARG A 32 2.29 -4.95 12.74
CA ARG A 32 2.32 -5.04 14.20
C ARG A 32 3.51 -5.89 14.65
N VAL A 33 4.27 -5.39 15.61
CA VAL A 33 5.41 -6.08 16.20
C VAL A 33 5.42 -5.87 17.70
N GLY A 34 5.45 -6.94 18.47
CA GLY A 34 5.54 -6.87 19.94
C GLY A 34 4.44 -6.07 20.63
N GLY A 35 3.26 -5.97 20.03
CA GLY A 35 2.14 -5.18 20.57
C GLY A 35 2.08 -3.75 20.04
N THR A 36 3.14 -3.24 19.40
CA THR A 36 3.20 -1.90 18.80
C THR A 36 2.85 -1.96 17.32
N TYR A 37 2.07 -0.99 16.84
CA TYR A 37 1.76 -0.79 15.44
C TYR A 37 2.79 0.15 14.81
N HIS A 38 3.39 -0.27 13.71
CA HIS A 38 4.39 0.47 12.94
C HIS A 38 3.81 0.81 11.57
N LEU A 39 3.62 2.08 11.32
CA LEU A 39 3.15 2.60 10.03
C LEU A 39 4.35 3.16 9.26
N PHE A 40 4.67 2.54 8.14
CA PHE A 40 5.64 3.07 7.18
C PHE A 40 4.88 3.94 6.19
N ALA A 41 5.35 5.18 5.99
CA ALA A 41 4.69 6.14 5.12
C ALA A 41 5.72 6.93 4.31
N SER A 42 5.30 7.43 3.17
CA SER A 42 6.07 8.43 2.43
C SER A 42 5.80 9.81 2.99
N ARG A 43 6.83 10.65 3.10
CA ARG A 43 6.65 12.08 3.37
C ARG A 43 7.59 12.93 2.51
N TRP A 44 7.20 14.18 2.29
CA TRP A 44 8.06 15.21 1.66
C TRP A 44 7.63 16.59 2.15
N PRO A 45 8.56 17.58 2.15
CA PRO A 45 8.28 18.91 2.69
C PRO A 45 7.14 19.63 1.96
N GLU A 46 6.21 20.25 2.70
CA GLU A 46 5.07 21.02 2.12
C GLU A 46 5.51 22.10 1.12
N PRO A 47 6.63 22.87 1.31
CA PRO A 47 7.04 23.88 0.35
C PRO A 47 7.37 23.36 -1.05
N THR A 48 7.59 22.04 -1.21
CA THR A 48 7.90 21.44 -2.51
C THR A 48 6.66 21.15 -3.35
N GLY A 49 5.46 21.32 -2.79
CA GLY A 49 4.18 21.16 -3.47
C GLY A 49 3.65 19.72 -3.51
N PHE A 50 2.32 19.59 -3.61
CA PHE A 50 1.62 18.32 -3.78
C PHE A 50 0.98 18.24 -5.16
N PRO A 51 1.15 17.13 -5.89
CA PRO A 51 1.97 15.96 -5.55
C PRO A 51 3.44 16.05 -6.00
N GLU A 52 3.83 17.04 -6.81
CA GLU A 52 5.09 17.08 -7.57
C GLU A 52 6.34 16.91 -6.70
N GLY A 53 6.32 17.44 -5.48
CA GLY A 53 7.43 17.38 -4.54
C GLY A 53 7.88 15.96 -4.20
N TYR A 54 6.97 14.95 -4.27
CA TYR A 54 7.36 13.56 -4.00
C TYR A 54 8.44 13.05 -4.95
N ARG A 55 8.44 13.52 -6.19
CA ARG A 55 9.36 13.06 -7.24
C ARG A 55 10.83 13.38 -6.97
N THR A 56 11.05 14.26 -6.03
CA THR A 56 12.40 14.79 -5.75
C THR A 56 12.79 14.76 -4.27
N HIS A 57 11.82 14.81 -3.36
CA HIS A 57 12.08 15.00 -1.93
C HIS A 57 11.45 13.92 -1.04
N SER A 58 10.74 12.95 -1.62
CA SER A 58 10.11 11.92 -0.82
C SER A 58 11.13 11.01 -0.16
N GLU A 59 10.88 10.74 1.11
CA GLU A 59 11.54 9.73 1.92
C GLU A 59 10.50 8.84 2.60
N ILE A 60 10.91 7.66 3.03
CA ILE A 60 10.07 6.74 3.80
C ILE A 60 10.39 6.88 5.26
N VAL A 61 9.35 7.06 6.07
CA VAL A 61 9.43 7.18 7.52
C VAL A 61 8.67 6.07 8.21
N ARG A 62 9.01 5.83 9.46
CA ARG A 62 8.27 4.97 10.38
C ARG A 62 7.63 5.82 11.46
N ALA A 63 6.35 5.55 11.73
CA ALA A 63 5.60 6.11 12.85
C ALA A 63 5.02 4.96 13.68
N THR A 64 4.77 5.18 14.96
CA THR A 64 4.31 4.15 15.90
C THR A 64 3.03 4.55 16.63
N ALA A 65 2.24 3.55 17.01
CA ALA A 65 1.04 3.72 17.85
C ALA A 65 0.78 2.46 18.68
N ASP A 66 0.00 2.62 19.76
CA ASP A 66 -0.45 1.52 20.61
C ASP A 66 -1.71 0.83 20.06
N GLN A 67 -2.41 1.48 19.12
CA GLN A 67 -3.61 0.96 18.46
C GLN A 67 -3.50 1.06 16.95
N ALA A 68 -4.13 0.15 16.22
CA ALA A 68 -4.08 0.11 14.77
C ALA A 68 -4.56 1.41 14.12
N VAL A 69 -5.61 2.02 14.65
CA VAL A 69 -6.15 3.29 14.15
C VAL A 69 -5.26 4.50 14.47
N GLY A 70 -4.28 4.37 15.36
CA GLY A 70 -3.46 5.49 15.83
C GLY A 70 -4.07 6.23 17.04
N PRO A 71 -3.70 7.51 17.27
CA PRO A 71 -2.82 8.36 16.44
C PRO A 71 -1.38 7.86 16.40
N TYR A 72 -0.77 7.95 15.23
CA TYR A 72 0.64 7.57 15.05
C TYR A 72 1.56 8.75 15.32
N ARG A 73 2.71 8.46 15.94
CA ARG A 73 3.77 9.42 16.22
C ARG A 73 5.01 9.09 15.39
N PHE A 74 5.61 10.10 14.76
CA PHE A 74 6.86 9.94 14.04
C PHE A 74 7.94 9.32 14.93
N ALA A 75 8.61 8.30 14.43
CA ALA A 75 9.72 7.62 15.10
C ALA A 75 11.06 7.95 14.41
N GLU A 76 11.15 7.71 13.09
CA GLU A 76 12.41 7.90 12.36
C GLU A 76 12.20 7.98 10.84
N ALA A 77 13.20 8.53 10.14
CA ALA A 77 13.36 8.34 8.70
C ALA A 77 14.07 7.02 8.43
N VAL A 78 13.50 6.19 7.55
CA VAL A 78 13.95 4.82 7.30
C VAL A 78 14.76 4.73 6.02
N VAL A 79 14.21 5.24 4.91
CA VAL A 79 14.79 5.15 3.58
C VAL A 79 14.61 6.48 2.86
N ALA A 80 15.73 7.16 2.58
CA ALA A 80 15.78 8.37 1.77
C ALA A 80 16.67 8.16 0.56
N GLY A 81 16.65 9.06 -0.42
CA GLY A 81 17.51 8.99 -1.59
C GLY A 81 19.00 8.84 -1.21
N ARG A 82 19.68 7.81 -1.76
CA ARG A 82 21.09 7.51 -1.45
C ARG A 82 22.08 8.46 -2.14
N GLY A 83 21.61 9.27 -3.08
CA GLY A 83 22.51 10.06 -3.95
C GLY A 83 23.22 9.22 -5.02
N GLY A 84 24.21 9.80 -5.68
CA GLY A 84 25.05 9.11 -6.65
C GLY A 84 24.29 8.48 -7.82
N ALA A 85 24.79 7.34 -8.29
CA ALA A 85 24.26 6.61 -9.43
C ALA A 85 23.25 5.52 -9.06
N TYR A 86 22.85 5.42 -7.79
CA TYR A 86 21.89 4.40 -7.37
C TYR A 86 20.51 4.63 -8.00
N TRP A 87 19.79 3.53 -8.25
CA TRP A 87 18.44 3.56 -8.82
C TRP A 87 17.43 4.32 -7.95
N ASP A 88 17.66 4.40 -6.63
CA ASP A 88 16.91 5.15 -5.63
C ASP A 88 17.69 6.37 -5.10
N GLY A 89 18.58 6.93 -5.92
CA GLY A 89 19.47 8.01 -5.51
C GLY A 89 18.78 9.31 -5.18
N ARG A 90 17.64 9.60 -5.82
CA ARG A 90 16.94 10.88 -5.69
C ARG A 90 15.85 10.88 -4.64
N MET A 91 14.99 9.87 -4.66
CA MET A 91 13.83 9.77 -3.76
C MET A 91 13.44 8.32 -3.50
N CYS A 92 12.75 8.08 -2.38
CA CYS A 92 12.12 6.81 -2.03
C CYS A 92 10.67 7.06 -1.65
N HIS A 93 9.74 6.21 -2.17
CA HIS A 93 8.31 6.45 -2.02
C HIS A 93 7.52 5.12 -2.08
N ASN A 94 6.23 5.12 -1.73
CA ASN A 94 5.33 3.96 -1.80
C ASN A 94 5.81 2.73 -1.03
N PRO A 95 6.02 2.82 0.30
CA PRO A 95 6.45 1.69 1.10
C PRO A 95 5.39 0.58 1.17
N LYS A 96 5.86 -0.66 1.16
CA LYS A 96 5.09 -1.86 1.55
C LYS A 96 5.95 -2.71 2.46
N ILE A 97 5.64 -2.72 3.76
CA ILE A 97 6.36 -3.48 4.78
C ILE A 97 5.79 -4.89 4.94
N LEU A 98 6.66 -5.89 5.00
CA LEU A 98 6.34 -7.31 5.22
C LEU A 98 7.30 -7.91 6.23
N ARG A 99 6.87 -9.00 6.89
CA ARG A 99 7.75 -9.92 7.58
C ARG A 99 7.79 -11.25 6.84
N ILE A 100 8.97 -11.74 6.52
CA ILE A 100 9.20 -13.01 5.82
C ILE A 100 10.15 -13.84 6.69
N GLY A 101 9.61 -14.81 7.42
CA GLY A 101 10.36 -15.50 8.48
C GLY A 101 10.83 -14.48 9.53
N ASP A 102 12.14 -14.44 9.78
CA ASP A 102 12.75 -13.49 10.72
C ASP A 102 13.28 -12.21 10.06
N THR A 103 12.96 -12.00 8.79
CA THR A 103 13.41 -10.83 8.02
C THR A 103 12.25 -9.86 7.77
N TYR A 104 12.48 -8.59 8.05
CA TYR A 104 11.58 -7.50 7.61
C TYR A 104 12.01 -7.05 6.23
N VAL A 105 11.05 -6.94 5.30
CA VAL A 105 11.29 -6.55 3.91
C VAL A 105 10.39 -5.37 3.59
N LEU A 106 10.99 -4.29 3.14
CA LEU A 106 10.33 -3.06 2.76
C LEU A 106 10.47 -2.88 1.24
N TYR A 107 9.39 -3.14 0.49
CA TYR A 107 9.33 -2.79 -0.93
C TYR A 107 9.02 -1.30 -1.07
N TYR A 108 9.62 -0.67 -2.08
CA TYR A 108 9.39 0.74 -2.35
C TYR A 108 9.74 1.09 -3.80
N ILE A 109 9.36 2.29 -4.21
CA ILE A 109 9.85 2.87 -5.45
C ILE A 109 10.96 3.87 -5.18
N GLY A 110 11.92 3.91 -6.09
CA GLY A 110 12.96 4.91 -6.13
C GLY A 110 13.09 5.52 -7.52
N SER A 111 13.82 6.61 -7.60
CA SER A 111 14.22 7.27 -8.84
C SER A 111 15.69 7.69 -8.73
N ALA A 112 16.45 7.46 -9.79
CA ALA A 112 17.83 7.90 -9.86
C ALA A 112 17.91 9.43 -10.01
N CYS A 113 19.03 10.02 -9.59
CA CYS A 113 19.31 11.42 -9.81
C CYS A 113 19.28 11.74 -11.32
N GLY A 114 18.54 12.78 -11.71
CA GLY A 114 18.40 13.17 -13.13
C GLY A 114 17.43 12.32 -13.95
N SER A 115 16.87 11.23 -13.40
CA SER A 115 15.86 10.40 -14.05
C SER A 115 14.44 10.80 -13.63
N GLY A 116 13.51 10.76 -14.59
CA GLY A 116 12.06 10.83 -14.30
C GLY A 116 11.40 9.46 -14.16
N LEU A 117 12.15 8.37 -14.37
CA LEU A 117 11.67 6.99 -14.31
C LEU A 117 11.67 6.49 -12.87
N ARG A 118 10.68 5.67 -12.54
CA ARG A 118 10.57 5.01 -11.25
C ARG A 118 10.89 3.53 -11.39
N LYS A 119 11.55 3.01 -10.40
CA LYS A 119 11.89 1.61 -10.30
C LYS A 119 11.36 1.07 -8.97
N VAL A 120 10.96 -0.18 -8.97
CA VAL A 120 10.63 -0.92 -7.75
C VAL A 120 11.88 -1.63 -7.25
N GLY A 121 12.10 -1.58 -5.96
CA GLY A 121 13.13 -2.35 -5.29
C GLY A 121 12.76 -2.60 -3.84
N TYR A 122 13.72 -3.03 -3.03
CA TYR A 122 13.47 -3.37 -1.63
C TYR A 122 14.66 -3.08 -0.73
N ALA A 123 14.36 -2.89 0.54
CA ALA A 123 15.29 -2.95 1.65
C ALA A 123 14.90 -4.12 2.57
N TRP A 124 15.85 -4.60 3.37
CA TRP A 124 15.58 -5.66 4.35
C TRP A 124 16.41 -5.47 5.62
N GLY A 125 15.92 -6.01 6.72
CA GLY A 125 16.59 -5.92 8.01
C GLY A 125 16.15 -7.00 9.01
N PRO A 126 16.88 -7.18 10.10
CA PRO A 126 16.56 -8.17 11.14
C PRO A 126 15.43 -7.69 12.07
N SER A 127 15.12 -6.42 12.08
CA SER A 127 14.06 -5.85 12.89
C SER A 127 13.28 -4.79 12.10
N VAL A 128 12.08 -4.46 12.59
CA VAL A 128 11.24 -3.40 12.03
C VAL A 128 11.88 -2.00 12.16
N GLU A 129 12.88 -1.87 13.02
CA GLU A 129 13.68 -0.66 13.24
C GLU A 129 14.98 -0.66 12.43
N GLY A 130 15.27 -1.78 11.75
CA GLY A 130 16.51 -1.97 11.00
C GLY A 130 17.60 -2.67 11.84
N PRO A 131 18.89 -2.51 11.52
CA PRO A 131 19.38 -1.69 10.39
C PRO A 131 18.91 -2.20 9.04
N TRP A 132 18.63 -1.26 8.12
CA TRP A 132 18.12 -1.58 6.79
C TRP A 132 19.24 -1.67 5.76
N MET A 133 19.37 -2.85 5.16
CA MET A 133 20.17 -3.08 3.96
C MET A 133 19.31 -2.78 2.73
N ARG A 134 19.89 -2.29 1.64
CA ARG A 134 19.16 -1.98 0.40
C ARG A 134 19.73 -2.77 -0.77
N ALA A 135 18.85 -3.19 -1.68
CA ALA A 135 19.27 -3.74 -2.96
C ALA A 135 19.97 -2.65 -3.80
N ASP A 136 21.13 -2.97 -4.36
CA ASP A 136 21.86 -2.02 -5.22
C ASP A 136 21.24 -1.90 -6.60
N GLU A 137 20.57 -2.95 -7.07
CA GLU A 137 19.81 -2.96 -8.32
C GLU A 137 18.30 -3.04 -8.04
N PRO A 138 17.47 -2.40 -8.88
CA PRO A 138 16.03 -2.52 -8.79
C PRO A 138 15.55 -3.91 -9.27
N ILE A 139 14.34 -4.27 -8.94
CA ILE A 139 13.67 -5.45 -9.52
C ILE A 139 13.46 -5.21 -11.03
N PRO A 140 13.82 -6.16 -11.92
CA PRO A 140 13.78 -5.97 -13.37
C PRO A 140 12.35 -6.10 -13.94
N LEU A 141 11.46 -5.15 -13.60
CA LEU A 141 10.04 -5.14 -14.00
C LEU A 141 9.75 -4.33 -15.27
N GLY A 142 10.76 -3.70 -15.86
CA GLY A 142 10.63 -2.86 -17.03
C GLY A 142 11.24 -1.48 -16.84
N GLU A 143 10.98 -0.58 -17.80
CA GLU A 143 11.60 0.74 -17.82
C GLU A 143 11.06 1.66 -16.72
N ASP A 144 9.74 1.69 -16.52
CA ASP A 144 9.07 2.44 -15.43
C ASP A 144 8.12 1.50 -14.69
N ALA A 145 8.46 1.12 -13.47
CA ALA A 145 7.63 0.29 -12.59
C ALA A 145 7.32 1.04 -11.30
N ASN A 146 6.05 1.00 -10.88
CA ASN A 146 5.54 1.79 -9.78
C ASN A 146 4.55 1.01 -8.93
N ASN A 147 4.28 1.51 -7.72
CA ASN A 147 3.22 1.05 -6.84
C ASN A 147 3.31 -0.47 -6.55
N PRO A 148 4.40 -0.95 -5.92
CA PRO A 148 4.54 -2.38 -5.60
C PRO A 148 3.50 -2.84 -4.59
N ALA A 149 2.88 -3.98 -4.85
CA ALA A 149 1.98 -4.68 -3.94
C ALA A 149 2.40 -6.16 -3.86
N PRO A 150 3.37 -6.50 -3.02
CA PRO A 150 3.82 -7.86 -2.83
C PRO A 150 2.86 -8.66 -1.96
N TYR A 151 2.62 -9.91 -2.34
CA TYR A 151 2.07 -10.97 -1.52
C TYR A 151 3.12 -12.08 -1.38
N VAL A 152 3.31 -12.59 -0.18
CA VAL A 152 4.29 -13.65 0.10
C VAL A 152 3.57 -14.93 0.50
N HIS A 153 3.84 -16.00 -0.22
CA HIS A 153 3.32 -17.34 0.07
C HIS A 153 4.05 -17.97 1.28
N ALA A 154 3.45 -19.01 1.84
CA ALA A 154 4.04 -19.74 2.97
C ALA A 154 5.40 -20.38 2.65
N ASP A 155 5.67 -20.70 1.40
CA ASP A 155 6.95 -21.22 0.91
C ASP A 155 8.02 -20.12 0.67
N GLY A 156 7.66 -18.86 0.89
CA GLY A 156 8.54 -17.71 0.68
C GLY A 156 8.54 -17.14 -0.74
N SER A 157 7.81 -17.77 -1.67
CA SER A 157 7.64 -17.24 -3.02
C SER A 157 6.79 -15.96 -2.99
N VAL A 158 6.97 -15.10 -3.99
CA VAL A 158 6.34 -13.78 -4.04
C VAL A 158 5.52 -13.63 -5.30
N LEU A 159 4.31 -13.14 -5.14
CA LEU A 159 3.51 -12.56 -6.21
C LEU A 159 3.51 -11.05 -6.04
N LEU A 160 3.89 -10.28 -7.06
CA LEU A 160 4.05 -8.83 -7.01
C LEU A 160 3.17 -8.16 -8.05
N ALA A 161 2.10 -7.51 -7.61
CA ALA A 161 1.36 -6.59 -8.49
C ALA A 161 2.07 -5.24 -8.54
N TYR A 162 2.10 -4.62 -9.72
CA TYR A 162 2.69 -3.29 -9.94
C TYR A 162 2.09 -2.66 -11.20
N ARG A 163 2.28 -1.36 -11.37
CA ARG A 163 1.82 -0.68 -12.58
C ARG A 163 3.00 -0.08 -13.37
N ASP A 164 2.82 0.08 -14.66
CA ASP A 164 3.74 0.79 -15.54
C ASP A 164 3.39 2.28 -15.70
N ARG A 165 4.07 2.96 -16.61
CA ARG A 165 3.88 4.37 -16.90
C ARG A 165 2.49 4.67 -17.51
N GLU A 166 1.93 3.76 -18.28
CA GLU A 166 0.64 3.86 -18.95
C GLU A 166 -0.53 3.51 -18.02
N LEU A 167 -0.26 3.34 -16.70
CA LEU A 167 -1.25 2.90 -15.71
C LEU A 167 -1.84 1.52 -16.02
N GLN A 168 -1.05 0.66 -16.66
CA GLN A 168 -1.39 -0.74 -16.87
C GLN A 168 -0.92 -1.55 -15.67
N MET A 169 -1.78 -2.40 -15.16
CA MET A 169 -1.49 -3.25 -14.00
C MET A 169 -0.90 -4.58 -14.45
N HIS A 170 0.22 -4.95 -13.85
CA HIS A 170 0.97 -6.17 -14.14
C HIS A 170 1.12 -7.04 -12.91
N VAL A 171 1.47 -8.32 -13.12
CA VAL A 171 1.86 -9.24 -12.06
C VAL A 171 3.18 -9.92 -12.42
N ALA A 172 4.10 -9.95 -11.48
CA ALA A 172 5.33 -10.71 -11.55
C ALA A 172 5.40 -11.74 -10.42
N GLY A 173 6.11 -12.84 -10.65
CA GLY A 173 6.37 -13.86 -9.65
C GLY A 173 7.85 -14.06 -9.41
N ALA A 174 8.22 -14.50 -8.21
CA ALA A 174 9.58 -14.85 -7.84
C ALA A 174 9.62 -15.95 -6.78
N PRO A 175 10.67 -16.81 -6.73
CA PRO A 175 10.81 -17.85 -5.71
C PRO A 175 11.13 -17.27 -4.32
N SER A 176 11.55 -16.01 -4.22
CA SER A 176 11.76 -15.29 -2.98
C SER A 176 11.72 -13.78 -3.23
N PHE A 177 11.70 -12.96 -2.14
CA PHE A 177 11.78 -11.51 -2.28
C PHE A 177 13.06 -11.01 -2.98
N ARG A 178 14.10 -11.83 -3.04
CA ARG A 178 15.37 -11.54 -3.73
C ARG A 178 15.30 -11.83 -5.24
N GLY A 179 14.24 -12.47 -5.72
CA GLY A 179 14.09 -12.87 -7.11
C GLY A 179 14.61 -14.27 -7.41
N PRO A 180 14.88 -14.60 -8.69
CA PRO A 180 14.63 -13.74 -9.85
C PRO A 180 13.15 -13.53 -10.13
N TYR A 181 12.78 -12.29 -10.50
CA TYR A 181 11.39 -11.95 -10.84
C TYR A 181 11.12 -12.19 -12.33
N GLN A 182 9.96 -12.74 -12.62
CA GLN A 182 9.45 -12.94 -13.98
C GLN A 182 8.04 -12.35 -14.10
N VAL A 183 7.79 -11.58 -15.15
CA VAL A 183 6.46 -11.04 -15.44
C VAL A 183 5.55 -12.18 -15.90
N LEU A 184 4.49 -12.44 -15.12
CA LEU A 184 3.50 -13.49 -15.37
C LEU A 184 2.31 -12.96 -16.17
N VAL A 185 1.87 -11.73 -15.84
CA VAL A 185 0.72 -11.09 -16.48
C VAL A 185 1.09 -9.66 -16.87
N ARG A 186 0.79 -9.32 -18.12
CA ARG A 186 0.86 -7.94 -18.60
C ARG A 186 -0.56 -7.40 -18.79
N ASN A 187 -0.80 -6.18 -18.24
CA ASN A 187 -2.09 -5.50 -18.35
C ASN A 187 -3.29 -6.41 -17.98
N LEU A 188 -3.37 -6.75 -16.66
CA LEU A 188 -4.41 -7.64 -16.14
C LEU A 188 -5.85 -7.10 -16.24
N PHE A 189 -6.01 -5.80 -16.56
CA PHE A 189 -7.30 -5.12 -16.78
C PHE A 189 -7.22 -4.20 -18.00
N PRO A 190 -7.29 -4.75 -19.23
CA PRO A 190 -7.11 -3.97 -20.46
C PRO A 190 -8.23 -2.95 -20.74
N GLU A 191 -9.39 -3.10 -20.09
CA GLU A 191 -10.56 -2.25 -20.25
C GLU A 191 -10.37 -0.83 -19.66
N GLY A 192 -9.45 -0.69 -18.67
CA GLY A 192 -9.27 0.58 -17.94
C GLY A 192 -7.84 0.82 -17.48
N ARG A 193 -7.68 1.89 -16.72
CA ARG A 193 -6.43 2.28 -16.10
C ARG A 193 -6.56 2.20 -14.59
N LEU A 194 -5.64 1.46 -13.97
CA LEU A 194 -5.63 1.20 -12.54
C LEU A 194 -4.33 1.69 -11.90
N GLU A 195 -4.44 2.19 -10.67
CA GLU A 195 -3.29 2.57 -9.84
C GLU A 195 -3.36 1.92 -8.46
N ASP A 196 -2.28 2.05 -7.71
CA ASP A 196 -2.23 1.82 -6.28
C ASP A 196 -2.72 0.44 -5.84
N PRO A 197 -2.14 -0.64 -6.35
CA PRO A 197 -2.56 -1.97 -5.98
C PRO A 197 -2.26 -2.30 -4.53
N ASP A 198 -3.13 -3.12 -3.94
CA ASP A 198 -2.89 -3.86 -2.71
C ASP A 198 -3.34 -5.30 -2.90
N LEU A 199 -2.40 -6.25 -2.77
CA LEU A 199 -2.60 -7.66 -3.06
C LEU A 199 -2.69 -8.47 -1.76
N THR A 200 -3.79 -9.20 -1.61
CA THR A 200 -4.05 -10.08 -0.47
C THR A 200 -4.55 -11.45 -0.95
N PHE A 201 -4.44 -12.46 -0.09
CA PHE A 201 -5.01 -13.79 -0.35
C PHE A 201 -5.93 -14.18 0.80
N ARG A 202 -7.17 -14.52 0.49
CA ARG A 202 -8.17 -14.93 1.48
C ARG A 202 -9.27 -15.75 0.82
N GLN A 203 -9.91 -16.62 1.61
CA GLN A 203 -11.01 -17.47 1.12
C GLN A 203 -10.65 -18.27 -0.15
N GLY A 204 -9.35 -18.62 -0.34
CA GLY A 204 -8.87 -19.44 -1.45
C GLY A 204 -8.64 -18.68 -2.76
N GLU A 205 -8.73 -17.35 -2.79
CA GLU A 205 -8.43 -16.54 -3.98
C GLU A 205 -7.63 -15.29 -3.65
N TYR A 206 -6.94 -14.75 -4.66
CA TYR A 206 -6.26 -13.45 -4.57
C TYR A 206 -7.26 -12.33 -4.73
N HIS A 207 -7.08 -11.30 -3.93
CA HIS A 207 -7.85 -10.06 -3.98
C HIS A 207 -6.89 -8.91 -4.27
N LEU A 208 -7.20 -8.13 -5.28
CA LEU A 208 -6.46 -6.93 -5.64
C LEU A 208 -7.38 -5.71 -5.47
N VAL A 209 -7.07 -4.90 -4.46
CA VAL A 209 -7.70 -3.59 -4.30
C VAL A 209 -6.86 -2.55 -5.02
N VAL A 210 -7.50 -1.66 -5.76
CA VAL A 210 -6.83 -0.69 -6.63
C VAL A 210 -7.53 0.67 -6.59
N GLU A 211 -6.89 1.73 -7.05
CA GLU A 211 -7.57 2.94 -7.49
C GLU A 211 -8.06 2.77 -8.93
N ASP A 212 -9.34 2.98 -9.17
CA ASP A 212 -9.94 2.97 -10.51
C ASP A 212 -9.79 4.36 -11.15
N ASN A 213 -8.68 4.58 -11.82
CA ASN A 213 -8.29 5.91 -12.31
C ASN A 213 -9.29 6.51 -13.31
N GLN A 214 -10.00 5.67 -14.06
CA GLN A 214 -10.95 6.10 -15.11
C GLN A 214 -12.42 5.82 -14.78
N GLY A 215 -12.71 5.10 -13.69
CA GLY A 215 -14.08 4.72 -13.33
C GLY A 215 -14.65 3.56 -14.16
N VAL A 216 -13.83 2.83 -14.90
CA VAL A 216 -14.29 1.70 -15.75
C VAL A 216 -14.67 0.49 -14.88
N LEU A 217 -13.96 0.26 -13.79
CA LEU A 217 -14.20 -0.86 -12.88
C LEU A 217 -15.38 -0.61 -11.94
N THR A 218 -15.42 0.58 -11.31
CA THR A 218 -16.36 0.90 -10.23
C THR A 218 -17.57 1.72 -10.69
N GLY A 219 -17.50 2.33 -11.89
CA GLY A 219 -18.46 3.34 -12.36
C GLY A 219 -18.12 4.76 -11.89
N HIS A 220 -17.06 4.95 -11.08
CA HIS A 220 -16.69 6.24 -10.51
C HIS A 220 -15.17 6.43 -10.56
N VAL A 221 -14.75 7.60 -11.10
CA VAL A 221 -13.33 7.96 -11.20
C VAL A 221 -12.69 8.01 -9.81
N ARG A 222 -11.54 7.33 -9.65
CA ARG A 222 -10.71 7.30 -8.44
C ARG A 222 -11.34 6.67 -7.20
N PHE A 223 -12.43 5.90 -7.35
CA PHE A 223 -12.90 5.06 -6.24
C PHE A 223 -12.03 3.81 -6.11
N GLY A 224 -12.03 3.23 -4.91
CA GLY A 224 -11.36 1.96 -4.66
C GLY A 224 -12.03 0.79 -5.36
N GLY A 225 -11.34 0.20 -6.34
CA GLY A 225 -11.82 -0.94 -7.11
C GLY A 225 -11.38 -2.27 -6.55
N HIS A 226 -12.05 -3.36 -6.96
CA HIS A 226 -11.79 -4.71 -6.48
C HIS A 226 -11.78 -5.73 -7.62
N LEU A 227 -10.66 -6.41 -7.77
CA LEU A 227 -10.48 -7.55 -8.67
C LEU A 227 -10.12 -8.80 -7.86
N VAL A 228 -10.36 -9.96 -8.44
CA VAL A 228 -10.04 -11.26 -7.84
C VAL A 228 -9.44 -12.21 -8.86
N SER A 229 -8.66 -13.16 -8.37
CA SER A 229 -8.03 -14.19 -9.18
C SER A 229 -7.89 -15.51 -8.40
N PRO A 230 -8.24 -16.67 -8.97
CA PRO A 230 -8.03 -17.95 -8.32
C PRO A 230 -6.56 -18.40 -8.32
N ASP A 231 -5.74 -17.86 -9.24
CA ASP A 231 -4.40 -18.36 -9.55
C ASP A 231 -3.31 -17.26 -9.59
N GLY A 232 -3.70 -15.97 -9.37
CA GLY A 232 -2.79 -14.83 -9.48
C GLY A 232 -2.47 -14.40 -10.92
N VAL A 233 -3.03 -15.10 -11.92
CA VAL A 233 -2.78 -14.87 -13.36
C VAL A 233 -4.05 -14.46 -14.09
N THR A 234 -5.16 -15.14 -13.81
CA THR A 234 -6.46 -14.89 -14.43
C THR A 234 -7.30 -13.96 -13.56
N TRP A 235 -7.43 -12.71 -13.95
CA TRP A 235 -8.08 -11.67 -13.15
C TRP A 235 -9.46 -11.31 -13.70
N ARG A 236 -10.39 -11.01 -12.80
CA ARG A 236 -11.74 -10.54 -13.12
C ARG A 236 -12.23 -9.55 -12.07
N PRO A 237 -13.15 -8.64 -12.41
CA PRO A 237 -13.83 -7.82 -11.42
C PRO A 237 -14.51 -8.67 -10.36
N HIS A 238 -14.37 -8.30 -9.08
CA HIS A 238 -15.15 -8.88 -8.00
C HIS A 238 -16.64 -8.48 -8.17
N ARG A 239 -17.58 -9.30 -7.69
CA ARG A 239 -19.02 -8.98 -7.73
C ARG A 239 -19.37 -7.64 -7.05
N HIS A 240 -18.68 -7.31 -5.97
CA HIS A 240 -18.73 -6.02 -5.29
C HIS A 240 -17.50 -5.22 -5.71
N ARG A 241 -17.67 -4.40 -6.76
CA ARG A 241 -16.56 -3.74 -7.45
C ARG A 241 -15.96 -2.58 -6.68
N THR A 242 -16.71 -1.98 -5.74
CA THR A 242 -16.25 -0.82 -4.96
C THR A 242 -15.89 -1.23 -3.55
N VAL A 243 -14.71 -0.81 -3.09
CA VAL A 243 -14.18 -1.04 -1.73
C VAL A 243 -14.31 0.20 -0.86
N TYR A 244 -14.02 1.37 -1.41
CA TYR A 244 -14.15 2.66 -0.71
C TYR A 244 -14.47 3.79 -1.69
N THR A 245 -15.06 4.86 -1.15
CA THR A 245 -15.31 6.13 -1.84
C THR A 245 -14.44 7.22 -1.21
N HIS A 246 -14.55 8.45 -1.69
CA HIS A 246 -13.88 9.59 -1.07
C HIS A 246 -14.54 10.08 0.22
N THR A 247 -15.77 9.62 0.52
CA THR A 247 -16.47 10.00 1.75
C THR A 247 -15.91 9.24 2.95
N ILE A 248 -15.67 9.93 4.04
CA ILE A 248 -15.15 9.42 5.30
C ILE A 248 -16.10 9.88 6.42
N ASP A 249 -16.62 8.91 7.20
CA ASP A 249 -17.50 9.15 8.34
C ASP A 249 -16.71 9.05 9.64
N TYR A 250 -16.86 10.05 10.52
CA TYR A 250 -16.21 10.08 11.81
C TYR A 250 -17.12 9.60 12.95
N GLU A 251 -16.50 9.17 14.06
CA GLU A 251 -17.21 8.71 15.25
C GLU A 251 -18.07 9.79 15.90
N ASP A 252 -17.67 11.06 15.78
CA ASP A 252 -18.42 12.23 16.27
C ASP A 252 -19.69 12.55 15.46
N GLY A 253 -19.96 11.77 14.41
CA GLY A 253 -21.11 11.93 13.53
C GLY A 253 -20.86 12.89 12.36
N THR A 254 -19.68 13.50 12.26
CA THR A 254 -19.32 14.30 11.08
C THR A 254 -18.93 13.41 9.90
N SER A 255 -19.05 13.96 8.70
CA SER A 255 -18.66 13.31 7.46
C SER A 255 -18.07 14.36 6.52
N PHE A 256 -17.08 13.97 5.73
CA PHE A 256 -16.54 14.81 4.68
C PHE A 256 -16.15 13.99 3.45
N THR A 257 -16.08 14.66 2.30
CA THR A 257 -15.59 14.08 1.06
C THR A 257 -14.20 14.63 0.77
N ALA A 258 -13.21 13.74 0.75
CA ALA A 258 -11.82 14.09 0.45
C ALA A 258 -11.67 14.51 -1.02
N GLU A 259 -10.73 15.42 -1.30
CA GLU A 259 -10.32 15.78 -2.66
C GLU A 259 -9.63 14.60 -3.35
N ARG A 260 -8.83 13.86 -2.57
CA ARG A 260 -8.22 12.58 -2.96
C ARG A 260 -8.29 11.59 -1.82
N ARG A 261 -8.54 10.33 -2.15
CA ARG A 261 -8.40 9.18 -1.27
C ARG A 261 -7.86 8.03 -2.08
N GLU A 262 -6.59 7.73 -1.89
CA GLU A 262 -5.78 6.86 -2.77
C GLU A 262 -4.90 5.92 -1.94
N ARG A 263 -4.13 5.04 -2.58
CA ARG A 263 -3.14 4.18 -1.95
C ARG A 263 -3.73 3.23 -0.91
N PRO A 264 -4.71 2.40 -1.30
CA PRO A 264 -5.30 1.46 -0.36
C PRO A 264 -4.26 0.43 0.13
N GLU A 265 -4.40 0.03 1.38
CA GLU A 265 -3.81 -1.16 1.94
C GLU A 265 -4.81 -1.82 2.90
N LEU A 266 -5.08 -3.10 2.69
CA LEU A 266 -5.86 -3.91 3.61
C LEU A 266 -4.93 -4.54 4.64
N TYR A 267 -5.18 -4.28 5.90
CA TYR A 267 -4.43 -4.83 7.02
C TYR A 267 -5.30 -5.79 7.83
N SER A 268 -4.74 -6.94 8.21
CA SER A 268 -5.34 -7.91 9.12
C SER A 268 -4.51 -8.01 10.40
N ASP A 269 -5.14 -7.71 11.53
CA ASP A 269 -4.50 -7.77 12.85
C ASP A 269 -4.30 -9.21 13.35
N HIS A 270 -5.00 -10.16 12.75
CA HIS A 270 -4.99 -11.59 13.14
C HIS A 270 -4.19 -12.48 12.18
N ALA A 271 -3.59 -11.90 11.14
CA ALA A 271 -2.81 -12.67 10.19
C ALA A 271 -1.37 -12.87 10.68
N GLU A 272 -0.88 -14.12 10.69
CA GLU A 272 0.53 -14.42 10.95
C GLU A 272 1.46 -13.82 9.88
N ALA A 273 0.96 -13.73 8.64
CA ALA A 273 1.63 -13.07 7.53
C ALA A 273 0.72 -12.01 6.93
N LYS A 274 1.31 -10.86 6.58
CA LYS A 274 0.58 -9.75 5.92
C LYS A 274 -0.05 -10.22 4.61
N GLY A 275 -1.27 -9.77 4.37
CA GLY A 275 -2.05 -10.13 3.18
C GLY A 275 -2.87 -11.41 3.31
N ASN A 276 -2.76 -12.13 4.42
CA ASN A 276 -3.60 -13.27 4.75
C ASN A 276 -4.70 -12.88 5.75
N GLY A 277 -5.80 -13.60 5.70
CA GLY A 277 -6.92 -13.43 6.62
C GLY A 277 -7.85 -12.28 6.27
N GLU A 278 -8.90 -12.15 7.09
CA GLU A 278 -9.90 -11.09 6.93
C GLU A 278 -9.34 -9.74 7.34
N PRO A 279 -9.51 -8.70 6.52
CA PRO A 279 -9.00 -7.37 6.83
C PRO A 279 -9.76 -6.75 8.00
N THR A 280 -9.02 -6.15 8.92
CA THR A 280 -9.53 -5.40 10.07
C THR A 280 -9.44 -3.89 9.90
N HIS A 281 -8.57 -3.43 9.00
CA HIS A 281 -8.38 -2.01 8.72
C HIS A 281 -8.09 -1.76 7.24
N LEU A 282 -8.53 -0.60 6.75
CA LEU A 282 -8.17 -0.01 5.47
C LEU A 282 -7.28 1.21 5.72
N ILE A 283 -6.09 1.21 5.18
CA ILE A 283 -5.19 2.36 5.16
C ILE A 283 -5.34 3.07 3.82
N THR A 284 -5.43 4.41 3.81
CA THR A 284 -5.46 5.22 2.59
C THR A 284 -4.70 6.53 2.79
N GLY A 285 -4.12 7.08 1.73
CA GLY A 285 -3.69 8.47 1.69
C GLY A 285 -4.89 9.38 1.44
N VAL A 286 -5.00 10.47 2.17
CA VAL A 286 -6.11 11.43 2.08
C VAL A 286 -5.55 12.84 1.86
N LEU A 287 -6.14 13.56 0.90
CA LEU A 287 -5.94 15.00 0.69
C LEU A 287 -7.24 15.74 0.94
N SER A 288 -7.19 16.77 1.77
CA SER A 288 -8.28 17.72 1.97
C SER A 288 -7.73 19.07 2.40
N GLN A 289 -8.21 20.15 1.78
CA GLN A 289 -7.83 21.53 2.07
C GLN A 289 -6.30 21.75 2.11
N GLY A 290 -5.59 21.15 1.14
CA GLY A 290 -4.14 21.26 1.01
C GLY A 290 -3.33 20.51 2.08
N LYS A 291 -3.96 19.72 2.95
CA LYS A 291 -3.32 18.87 3.95
C LYS A 291 -3.46 17.40 3.58
N THR A 292 -2.45 16.61 3.92
CA THR A 292 -2.45 15.18 3.65
C THR A 292 -2.16 14.37 4.91
N TRP A 293 -2.66 13.15 4.93
CA TRP A 293 -2.35 12.17 5.97
C TRP A 293 -2.60 10.74 5.50
N CYS A 294 -1.97 9.79 6.17
CA CYS A 294 -2.36 8.38 6.08
C CYS A 294 -3.52 8.15 7.05
N LEU A 295 -4.70 7.83 6.52
CA LEU A 295 -5.88 7.46 7.30
C LEU A 295 -5.86 5.97 7.57
N VAL A 296 -6.24 5.56 8.78
CA VAL A 296 -6.48 4.15 9.12
C VAL A 296 -7.93 4.01 9.56
N GLN A 297 -8.73 3.32 8.76
CA GLN A 297 -10.16 3.12 8.97
C GLN A 297 -10.46 1.69 9.40
N PRO A 298 -11.20 1.45 10.50
CA PRO A 298 -11.55 0.11 10.92
C PRO A 298 -12.51 -0.55 9.92
N ILE A 299 -12.41 -1.88 9.80
CA ILE A 299 -13.33 -2.73 9.02
C ILE A 299 -14.02 -3.67 9.99
N ALA A 300 -15.35 -3.64 10.03
CA ALA A 300 -16.13 -4.56 10.86
C ALA A 300 -15.91 -6.02 10.41
N PRO A 301 -15.87 -6.98 11.34
CA PRO A 301 -15.75 -8.39 11.00
C PRO A 301 -16.91 -8.86 10.11
N GLU A 302 -16.66 -9.90 9.34
CA GLU A 302 -17.72 -10.55 8.58
C GLU A 302 -18.71 -11.24 9.53
N ALA A 303 -20.01 -11.06 9.32
CA ALA A 303 -21.03 -11.71 10.16
C ALA A 303 -20.89 -13.23 10.04
N GLY A 304 -20.53 -13.89 11.12
CA GLY A 304 -20.30 -15.33 11.19
C GLY A 304 -18.86 -15.77 11.48
N SER A 305 -17.90 -14.86 11.55
CA SER A 305 -16.50 -15.19 11.93
C SER A 305 -16.22 -15.08 13.44
N ALA A 306 -17.21 -14.79 14.25
CA ALA A 306 -17.09 -14.79 15.70
C ALA A 306 -17.32 -16.21 16.23
N GLY A 307 -16.23 -16.94 16.53
CA GLY A 307 -16.32 -18.16 17.34
C GLY A 307 -15.54 -19.34 16.81
N GLY A 308 -14.26 -19.32 16.99
CA GLY A 308 -13.35 -20.46 17.01
C GLY A 308 -12.23 -20.08 17.97
N GLY A 309 -12.56 -20.16 19.26
CA GLY A 309 -11.59 -19.95 20.33
C GLY A 309 -10.84 -21.25 20.62
#